data_81b462170006ed8dae453a8cb0776f29
#
_entry.id   81b462170006ed8dae453a8cb0776f29
#
_cell.length_a   1.000
_cell.length_b   1.000
_cell.length_c   1.000
_cell.angle_alpha   90.00
_cell.angle_beta   90.00
_cell.angle_gamma   90.00
#
_symmetry.space_group_name_H-M   'P 1'
#
loop_
_entity.id
_entity.type
_entity.pdbx_description
1 polymer ?
#
loop_
_entity_poly.entity_id
_entity_poly.type
_entity_poly.pdbx_seq_one_letter_code
_entity_poly.pdbx_strand_id
1 'polypeptide(L)'
;NFCINDLGGFYLDIIKDRQYTTKADSQARHSAQTALYHLVQAFVRWMAPILSFTAQEAWPLIPEQSEKYVFTAEWYDIPVASEANILAEAEWQTLIAVKSAVNKFIEAARTAKTVGSNLSAKVELWANDELKAVLDKLGDELRFVLITSQVIVNDFDAAQGEASDLDGLNVKVSAADGEKCVRCWH
;
A
#
# COMPACT_ATOMS: atom_id res chain seq x y z
N ASN A 1 -16.21 -4.97 4.14
CA ASN A 1 -15.20 -4.77 3.06
C ASN A 1 -13.85 -4.26 3.59
N PHE A 2 -13.82 -3.38 4.63
CA PHE A 2 -12.60 -2.79 5.17
C PHE A 2 -11.47 -3.81 5.43
N CYS A 3 -11.74 -4.89 6.18
CA CYS A 3 -10.70 -5.88 6.53
C CYS A 3 -10.13 -6.62 5.33
N ILE A 4 -10.95 -6.86 4.30
CA ILE A 4 -10.53 -7.63 3.12
C ILE A 4 -9.87 -6.72 2.09
N ASN A 5 -10.52 -5.62 1.73
CA ASN A 5 -10.07 -4.77 0.62
C ASN A 5 -9.05 -3.74 1.09
N ASP A 6 -9.41 -2.91 2.07
CA ASP A 6 -8.61 -1.74 2.43
C ASP A 6 -7.42 -2.14 3.31
N LEU A 7 -7.67 -2.96 4.34
CA LEU A 7 -6.62 -3.39 5.25
C LEU A 7 -5.78 -4.52 4.64
N GLY A 8 -6.38 -5.67 4.29
CA GLY A 8 -5.67 -6.84 3.81
C GLY A 8 -5.16 -6.70 2.39
N GLY A 9 -6.04 -6.38 1.45
CA GLY A 9 -5.72 -6.32 0.02
C GLY A 9 -4.95 -5.08 -0.42
N PHE A 10 -4.92 -4.03 0.39
CA PHE A 10 -4.18 -2.81 0.07
C PHE A 10 -3.10 -2.52 1.11
N TYR A 11 -3.46 -2.06 2.32
CA TYR A 11 -2.49 -1.52 3.27
C TYR A 11 -1.45 -2.53 3.72
N LEU A 12 -1.86 -3.71 4.21
CA LEU A 12 -0.93 -4.73 4.69
C LEU A 12 -0.05 -5.28 3.56
N ASP A 13 -0.52 -5.25 2.33
CA ASP A 13 0.23 -5.71 1.17
C ASP A 13 1.35 -4.73 0.79
N ILE A 14 1.05 -3.44 0.75
CA ILE A 14 2.02 -2.40 0.37
C ILE A 14 3.10 -2.14 1.42
N ILE A 15 2.85 -2.44 2.71
CA ILE A 15 3.83 -2.20 3.78
C ILE A 15 4.76 -3.38 4.06
N LYS A 16 4.63 -4.51 3.34
CA LYS A 16 5.44 -5.74 3.58
C LYS A 16 6.93 -5.45 3.60
N ASP A 17 7.44 -4.72 2.62
CA ASP A 17 8.86 -4.39 2.55
C ASP A 17 9.32 -3.53 3.73
N ARG A 18 8.50 -2.59 4.17
CA ARG A 18 8.79 -1.77 5.35
C ARG A 18 8.90 -2.60 6.61
N GLN A 19 8.09 -3.64 6.75
CA GLN A 19 8.10 -4.53 7.91
C GLN A 19 9.26 -5.53 7.90
N TYR A 20 9.58 -6.10 6.74
CA TYR A 20 10.45 -7.28 6.68
C TYR A 20 11.84 -6.99 6.11
N THR A 21 12.02 -6.00 5.26
CA THR A 21 13.26 -5.78 4.52
C THR A 21 14.03 -4.52 4.91
N THR A 22 13.37 -3.49 5.43
CA THR A 22 14.03 -2.26 5.88
C THR A 22 14.83 -2.48 7.16
N LYS A 23 15.74 -1.54 7.47
CA LYS A 23 16.50 -1.57 8.72
C LYS A 23 15.56 -1.48 9.93
N ALA A 24 15.93 -2.13 11.03
CA ALA A 24 15.14 -2.16 12.26
C ALA A 24 14.89 -0.76 12.85
N ASP A 25 15.86 0.14 12.69
CA ASP A 25 15.86 1.52 13.19
C ASP A 25 15.46 2.56 12.13
N SER A 26 14.91 2.13 10.98
CA SER A 26 14.50 3.06 9.92
C SER A 26 13.18 3.75 10.25
N GLN A 27 13.08 5.02 9.89
CA GLN A 27 11.85 5.80 10.02
C GLN A 27 10.66 5.13 9.31
N ALA A 28 10.88 4.59 8.11
CA ALA A 28 9.85 3.90 7.35
C ALA A 28 9.26 2.70 8.10
N ARG A 29 10.11 1.90 8.77
CA ARG A 29 9.67 0.78 9.58
C ARG A 29 8.93 1.23 10.83
N HIS A 30 9.47 2.20 11.55
CA HIS A 30 8.82 2.74 12.76
C HIS A 30 7.47 3.36 12.44
N SER A 31 7.37 4.13 11.36
CA SER A 31 6.10 4.71 10.88
C SER A 31 5.05 3.63 10.60
N ALA A 32 5.43 2.58 9.87
CA ALA A 32 4.52 1.47 9.57
C ALA A 32 4.11 0.71 10.86
N GLN A 33 5.05 0.48 11.78
CA GLN A 33 4.76 -0.17 13.07
C GLN A 33 3.84 0.68 13.94
N THR A 34 4.04 2.00 13.97
CA THR A 34 3.16 2.93 14.69
C THR A 34 1.73 2.88 14.15
N ALA A 35 1.56 2.91 12.83
CA ALA A 35 0.23 2.77 12.22
C ALA A 35 -0.42 1.42 12.56
N LEU A 36 0.34 0.31 12.49
CA LEU A 36 -0.16 -1.01 12.89
C LEU A 36 -0.53 -1.08 14.37
N TYR A 37 0.23 -0.42 15.25
CA TYR A 37 -0.09 -0.33 16.67
C TYR A 37 -1.45 0.33 16.91
N HIS A 38 -1.70 1.49 16.28
CA HIS A 38 -2.99 2.18 16.38
C HIS A 38 -4.14 1.34 15.78
N LEU A 39 -3.90 0.69 14.65
CA LEU A 39 -4.89 -0.20 14.05
C LEU A 39 -5.25 -1.38 14.95
N VAL A 40 -4.27 -2.07 15.55
CA VAL A 40 -4.55 -3.21 16.42
C VAL A 40 -5.22 -2.78 17.71
N GLN A 41 -4.85 -1.64 18.28
CA GLN A 41 -5.49 -1.07 19.47
C GLN A 41 -7.00 -0.86 19.25
N ALA A 42 -7.38 -0.27 18.14
CA ALA A 42 -8.79 -0.06 17.78
C ALA A 42 -9.49 -1.38 17.44
N PHE A 43 -8.85 -2.18 16.58
CA PHE A 43 -9.46 -3.36 15.97
C PHE A 43 -9.77 -4.45 16.99
N VAL A 44 -8.89 -4.70 17.96
CA VAL A 44 -9.12 -5.72 19.00
C VAL A 44 -10.30 -5.32 19.90
N ARG A 45 -10.44 -4.03 20.22
CA ARG A 45 -11.61 -3.53 20.98
C ARG A 45 -12.92 -3.66 20.18
N TRP A 46 -12.88 -3.34 18.89
CA TRP A 46 -14.08 -3.48 18.02
C TRP A 46 -14.51 -4.93 17.83
N MET A 47 -13.54 -5.86 17.82
CA MET A 47 -13.85 -7.30 17.72
C MET A 47 -14.38 -7.89 19.03
N ALA A 48 -14.02 -7.34 20.17
CA ALA A 48 -14.33 -7.93 21.47
C ALA A 48 -15.80 -8.32 21.70
N PRO A 49 -16.78 -7.51 21.30
CA PRO A 49 -18.20 -7.87 21.43
C PRO A 49 -18.65 -9.06 20.57
N ILE A 50 -17.92 -9.37 19.48
CA ILE A 50 -18.28 -10.38 18.49
C ILE A 50 -17.40 -11.60 18.60
N LEU A 51 -16.08 -11.40 18.68
CA LEU A 51 -15.04 -12.43 18.77
C LEU A 51 -14.33 -12.37 20.12
N SER A 52 -15.11 -12.49 21.18
CA SER A 52 -14.68 -12.24 22.56
C SER A 52 -13.42 -12.98 22.98
N PHE A 53 -13.34 -14.27 22.68
CA PHE A 53 -12.16 -15.09 23.05
C PHE A 53 -10.92 -14.70 22.22
N THR A 54 -11.06 -14.55 20.93
CA THR A 54 -9.98 -14.15 20.05
C THR A 54 -9.43 -12.77 20.41
N ALA A 55 -10.31 -11.81 20.72
CA ALA A 55 -9.93 -10.48 21.14
C ALA A 55 -9.15 -10.53 22.49
N GLN A 56 -9.61 -11.35 23.44
CA GLN A 56 -8.93 -11.52 24.74
C GLN A 56 -7.58 -12.25 24.58
N GLU A 57 -7.48 -13.21 23.68
CA GLU A 57 -6.19 -13.88 23.40
C GLU A 57 -5.17 -12.93 22.76
N ALA A 58 -5.62 -12.03 21.88
CA ALA A 58 -4.76 -11.03 21.25
C ALA A 58 -4.36 -9.89 22.22
N TRP A 59 -5.23 -9.54 23.17
CA TRP A 59 -5.06 -8.39 24.05
C TRP A 59 -3.73 -8.32 24.79
N PRO A 60 -3.26 -9.37 25.51
CA PRO A 60 -2.00 -9.34 26.25
C PRO A 60 -0.75 -9.29 25.35
N LEU A 61 -0.91 -9.53 24.03
CA LEU A 61 0.20 -9.46 23.07
C LEU A 61 0.43 -8.02 22.55
N ILE A 62 -0.49 -7.11 22.82
CA ILE A 62 -0.38 -5.70 22.43
C ILE A 62 0.45 -4.99 23.50
N PRO A 63 1.52 -4.26 23.15
CA PRO A 63 2.33 -3.54 24.14
C PRO A 63 1.52 -2.50 24.94
N GLU A 64 1.98 -2.21 26.14
CA GLU A 64 1.52 -1.08 26.98
C GLU A 64 0.02 -1.13 27.36
N GLN A 65 -0.54 -2.34 27.55
CA GLN A 65 -1.89 -2.46 28.07
C GLN A 65 -1.91 -2.30 29.59
N SER A 66 -2.72 -1.35 30.09
CA SER A 66 -2.96 -1.17 31.54
C SER A 66 -3.99 -2.16 32.08
N GLU A 67 -4.97 -2.52 31.24
CA GLU A 67 -6.09 -3.38 31.62
C GLU A 67 -5.79 -4.85 31.37
N LYS A 68 -6.17 -5.71 32.32
CA LYS A 68 -6.01 -7.16 32.21
C LYS A 68 -6.90 -7.77 31.13
N TYR A 69 -8.07 -7.20 30.94
CA TYR A 69 -9.08 -7.70 30.01
C TYR A 69 -9.47 -6.64 28.98
N VAL A 70 -9.62 -7.04 27.73
CA VAL A 70 -10.09 -6.14 26.66
C VAL A 70 -11.48 -5.57 26.97
N PHE A 71 -12.31 -6.30 27.72
CA PHE A 71 -13.69 -5.91 28.07
C PHE A 71 -13.77 -4.78 29.09
N THR A 72 -12.69 -4.50 29.82
CA THR A 72 -12.63 -3.40 30.78
C THR A 72 -11.91 -2.18 30.20
N ALA A 73 -11.33 -2.31 29.02
CA ALA A 73 -10.66 -1.23 28.34
C ALA A 73 -11.68 -0.25 27.68
N GLU A 74 -11.38 1.03 27.78
CA GLU A 74 -12.15 2.07 27.09
C GLU A 74 -11.95 1.98 25.56
N TRP A 75 -12.86 2.60 24.79
CA TRP A 75 -12.73 2.79 23.36
C TRP A 75 -11.41 3.50 23.06
N TYR A 76 -10.78 3.06 21.99
CA TYR A 76 -9.50 3.64 21.55
C TYR A 76 -9.74 4.82 20.62
N ASP A 77 -9.27 5.99 21.04
CA ASP A 77 -9.27 7.17 20.22
C ASP A 77 -8.12 7.08 19.22
N ILE A 78 -8.46 6.80 17.97
CA ILE A 78 -7.47 6.73 16.89
C ILE A 78 -6.94 8.14 16.64
N PRO A 79 -5.61 8.35 16.71
CA PRO A 79 -5.04 9.65 16.41
C PRO A 79 -5.44 10.10 15.00
N VAL A 80 -5.94 11.32 14.90
CA VAL A 80 -6.23 11.93 13.59
C VAL A 80 -4.90 12.19 12.90
N ALA A 81 -4.81 11.78 11.64
CA ALA A 81 -3.66 12.09 10.81
C ALA A 81 -3.45 13.61 10.75
N SER A 82 -2.20 14.04 10.94
CA SER A 82 -1.88 15.49 10.93
C SER A 82 -2.11 16.09 9.54
N GLU A 83 -2.23 17.42 9.50
CA GLU A 83 -2.32 18.19 8.23
C GLU A 83 -1.09 18.00 7.31
N ALA A 84 -0.02 17.39 7.83
CA ALA A 84 1.18 17.03 7.08
C ALA A 84 1.01 15.78 6.19
N ASN A 85 -0.21 15.33 5.95
CA ASN A 85 -0.45 14.23 5.02
C ASN A 85 0.02 14.61 3.60
N ILE A 86 0.82 13.74 3.00
CA ILE A 86 1.30 13.93 1.63
C ILE A 86 0.14 13.95 0.63
N LEU A 87 -0.88 13.10 0.86
CA LEU A 87 -2.08 13.00 0.01
C LEU A 87 -3.35 13.34 0.79
N ALA A 88 -4.24 14.10 0.17
CA ALA A 88 -5.62 14.26 0.63
C ALA A 88 -6.44 12.99 0.36
N GLU A 89 -7.60 12.86 1.02
CA GLU A 89 -8.47 11.68 0.85
C GLU A 89 -8.89 11.46 -0.61
N ALA A 90 -9.24 12.51 -1.33
CA ALA A 90 -9.60 12.41 -2.75
C ALA A 90 -8.42 11.92 -3.62
N GLU A 91 -7.20 12.32 -3.28
CA GLU A 91 -5.99 11.89 -3.99
C GLU A 91 -5.68 10.41 -3.73
N TRP A 92 -6.02 9.89 -2.54
CA TRP A 92 -5.96 8.46 -2.25
C TRP A 92 -6.90 7.66 -3.14
N GLN A 93 -8.12 8.15 -3.42
CA GLN A 93 -9.05 7.49 -4.34
C GLN A 93 -8.49 7.46 -5.77
N THR A 94 -7.88 8.55 -6.21
CA THR A 94 -7.17 8.61 -7.49
C THR A 94 -6.05 7.57 -7.55
N LEU A 95 -5.22 7.48 -6.52
CA LEU A 95 -4.12 6.52 -6.44
C LEU A 95 -4.61 5.06 -6.48
N ILE A 96 -5.71 4.76 -5.79
CA ILE A 96 -6.33 3.43 -5.80
C ILE A 96 -6.86 3.10 -7.21
N ALA A 97 -7.45 4.07 -7.90
CA ALA A 97 -7.91 3.90 -9.29
C ALA A 97 -6.73 3.63 -10.24
N VAL A 98 -5.63 4.39 -10.12
CA VAL A 98 -4.39 4.17 -10.88
C VAL A 98 -3.84 2.77 -10.60
N LYS A 99 -3.73 2.36 -9.33
CA LYS A 99 -3.27 1.00 -8.97
C LYS A 99 -4.16 -0.07 -9.61
N SER A 100 -5.47 0.10 -9.58
CA SER A 100 -6.41 -0.83 -10.19
C SER A 100 -6.21 -0.95 -11.70
N ALA A 101 -6.02 0.17 -12.39
CA ALA A 101 -5.72 0.20 -13.83
C ALA A 101 -4.39 -0.52 -14.11
N VAL A 102 -3.31 -0.15 -13.42
CA VAL A 102 -1.97 -0.74 -13.59
C VAL A 102 -1.97 -2.26 -13.35
N ASN A 103 -2.69 -2.74 -12.34
CA ASN A 103 -2.77 -4.16 -12.04
C ASN A 103 -3.32 -4.99 -13.20
N LYS A 104 -4.24 -4.45 -14.01
CA LYS A 104 -4.76 -5.14 -15.20
C LYS A 104 -3.65 -5.37 -16.24
N PHE A 105 -2.79 -4.38 -16.46
CA PHE A 105 -1.64 -4.50 -17.38
C PHE A 105 -0.58 -5.45 -16.83
N ILE A 106 -0.32 -5.44 -15.54
CA ILE A 106 0.62 -6.39 -14.92
C ILE A 106 0.10 -7.83 -15.07
N GLU A 107 -1.19 -8.07 -14.83
CA GLU A 107 -1.77 -9.41 -15.01
C GLU A 107 -1.78 -9.85 -16.48
N ALA A 108 -2.02 -8.94 -17.43
CA ALA A 108 -1.87 -9.22 -18.86
C ALA A 108 -0.43 -9.60 -19.22
N ALA A 109 0.56 -8.85 -18.71
CA ALA A 109 1.98 -9.11 -18.92
C ALA A 109 2.44 -10.43 -18.28
N ARG A 110 1.89 -10.81 -17.11
CA ARG A 110 2.12 -12.11 -16.46
C ARG A 110 1.55 -13.26 -17.29
N THR A 111 0.34 -13.10 -17.81
CA THR A 111 -0.31 -14.08 -18.69
C THR A 111 0.48 -14.27 -19.98
N ALA A 112 1.00 -13.20 -20.56
CA ALA A 112 1.89 -13.21 -21.72
C ALA A 112 3.31 -13.70 -21.40
N LYS A 113 3.63 -13.99 -20.11
CA LYS A 113 4.96 -14.37 -19.62
C LYS A 113 6.06 -13.34 -19.89
N THR A 114 5.70 -12.08 -20.09
CA THR A 114 6.65 -10.97 -20.21
C THR A 114 7.30 -10.64 -18.86
N VAL A 115 6.55 -10.78 -17.77
CA VAL A 115 7.02 -10.64 -16.39
C VAL A 115 6.67 -11.87 -15.57
N GLY A 116 7.55 -12.26 -14.64
CA GLY A 116 7.33 -13.44 -13.78
C GLY A 116 6.49 -13.15 -12.54
N SER A 117 6.59 -11.93 -12.02
CA SER A 117 5.88 -11.46 -10.83
C SER A 117 5.75 -9.93 -10.87
N ASN A 118 4.87 -9.38 -10.03
CA ASN A 118 4.73 -7.91 -9.91
C ASN A 118 6.08 -7.25 -9.55
N LEU A 119 6.84 -7.84 -8.62
CA LEU A 119 8.15 -7.33 -8.18
C LEU A 119 9.26 -7.46 -9.24
N SER A 120 9.01 -8.11 -10.37
CA SER A 120 9.91 -8.12 -11.53
C SER A 120 9.43 -7.21 -12.66
N ALA A 121 8.38 -6.42 -12.42
CA ALA A 121 7.83 -5.51 -13.40
C ALA A 121 8.40 -4.11 -13.28
N LYS A 122 8.67 -3.50 -14.43
CA LYS A 122 8.86 -2.08 -14.63
C LYS A 122 7.60 -1.51 -15.26
N VAL A 123 7.06 -0.47 -14.64
CA VAL A 123 5.85 0.21 -15.09
C VAL A 123 6.21 1.62 -15.56
N GLU A 124 5.84 1.95 -16.76
CA GLU A 124 5.91 3.29 -17.32
C GLU A 124 4.49 3.84 -17.45
N LEU A 125 4.25 4.99 -16.86
CA LEU A 125 2.97 5.69 -16.84
C LEU A 125 3.09 6.98 -17.65
N TRP A 126 2.13 7.24 -18.53
CA TRP A 126 1.94 8.53 -19.17
C TRP A 126 0.62 9.08 -18.65
N ALA A 127 0.72 10.09 -17.82
CA ALA A 127 -0.39 10.62 -17.05
C ALA A 127 -0.66 12.09 -17.42
N ASN A 128 -1.93 12.47 -17.48
CA ASN A 128 -2.31 13.87 -17.62
C ASN A 128 -1.87 14.68 -16.41
N ASP A 129 -1.92 16.00 -16.49
CA ASP A 129 -1.41 16.91 -15.45
C ASP A 129 -2.06 16.65 -14.09
N GLU A 130 -3.34 16.31 -14.06
CA GLU A 130 -4.09 16.06 -12.82
C GLU A 130 -3.60 14.77 -12.12
N LEU A 131 -3.51 13.67 -12.86
CA LEU A 131 -3.02 12.39 -12.33
C LEU A 131 -1.54 12.49 -11.96
N LYS A 132 -0.74 13.11 -12.82
CA LYS A 132 0.69 13.28 -12.59
C LYS A 132 0.98 14.07 -11.33
N ALA A 133 0.23 15.14 -11.05
CA ALA A 133 0.38 15.94 -9.84
C ALA A 133 0.18 15.10 -8.55
N VAL A 134 -0.71 14.11 -8.57
CA VAL A 134 -0.91 13.18 -7.45
C VAL A 134 0.23 12.17 -7.37
N LEU A 135 0.63 11.58 -8.50
CA LEU A 135 1.66 10.54 -8.53
C LEU A 135 3.04 11.07 -8.14
N ASP A 136 3.39 12.27 -8.59
CA ASP A 136 4.68 12.93 -8.31
C ASP A 136 4.87 13.23 -6.80
N LYS A 137 3.78 13.41 -6.04
CA LYS A 137 3.85 13.58 -4.57
C LYS A 137 4.46 12.36 -3.87
N LEU A 138 4.31 11.17 -4.44
CA LEU A 138 4.82 9.94 -3.86
C LEU A 138 6.28 9.66 -4.25
N GLY A 139 6.77 10.18 -5.38
CA GLY A 139 8.11 9.90 -5.85
C GLY A 139 8.42 8.39 -5.87
N ASP A 140 9.54 8.00 -5.26
CA ASP A 140 9.97 6.59 -5.18
C ASP A 140 9.01 5.68 -4.39
N GLU A 141 8.15 6.23 -3.53
CA GLU A 141 7.17 5.47 -2.77
C GLU A 141 6.07 4.86 -3.66
N LEU A 142 5.85 5.41 -4.85
CA LEU A 142 4.85 4.94 -5.78
C LEU A 142 5.08 3.47 -6.18
N ARG A 143 6.33 3.04 -6.33
CA ARG A 143 6.65 1.63 -6.64
C ARG A 143 6.21 0.66 -5.57
N PHE A 144 6.25 1.05 -4.30
CA PHE A 144 5.77 0.21 -3.19
C PHE A 144 4.25 0.13 -3.19
N VAL A 145 3.56 1.24 -3.48
CA VAL A 145 2.10 1.25 -3.61
C VAL A 145 1.63 0.36 -4.76
N LEU A 146 2.31 0.41 -5.91
CA LEU A 146 2.01 -0.43 -7.07
C LEU A 146 2.56 -1.86 -6.95
N ILE A 147 3.44 -2.11 -5.96
CA ILE A 147 4.11 -3.41 -5.71
C ILE A 147 4.89 -3.84 -6.96
N THR A 148 5.76 -2.95 -7.45
CA THR A 148 6.57 -3.16 -8.64
C THR A 148 8.02 -2.83 -8.36
N SER A 149 8.94 -3.32 -9.21
CA SER A 149 10.36 -3.02 -9.07
C SER A 149 10.67 -1.56 -9.39
N GLN A 150 10.11 -1.06 -10.48
CA GLN A 150 10.36 0.30 -10.98
C GLN A 150 9.07 0.94 -11.47
N VAL A 151 8.93 2.24 -11.23
CA VAL A 151 7.87 3.07 -11.79
C VAL A 151 8.48 4.35 -12.37
N ILE A 152 8.06 4.70 -13.57
CA ILE A 152 8.43 5.96 -14.23
C ILE A 152 7.13 6.68 -14.59
N VAL A 153 7.02 7.93 -14.17
CA VAL A 153 5.87 8.78 -14.49
C VAL A 153 6.31 9.83 -15.51
N ASN A 154 5.66 9.84 -16.66
CA ASN A 154 5.90 10.74 -17.78
C ASN A 154 4.70 11.65 -18.00
N ASP A 155 4.92 12.75 -18.72
CA ASP A 155 3.83 13.58 -19.22
C ASP A 155 2.98 12.79 -20.21
N PHE A 156 1.68 13.09 -20.26
CA PHE A 156 0.75 12.37 -21.11
C PHE A 156 1.14 12.45 -22.58
N ASP A 157 1.26 11.32 -23.22
CA ASP A 157 1.47 11.16 -24.65
C ASP A 157 0.60 10.01 -25.15
N ALA A 158 -0.39 10.32 -25.98
CA ALA A 158 -1.33 9.34 -26.52
C ALA A 158 -0.65 8.31 -27.45
N ALA A 159 0.55 8.58 -27.95
CA ALA A 159 1.31 7.65 -28.79
C ALA A 159 2.15 6.66 -27.99
N GLN A 160 2.26 6.85 -26.67
CA GLN A 160 3.07 6.03 -25.78
C GLN A 160 2.20 5.17 -24.87
N GLY A 161 2.63 3.93 -24.64
CA GLY A 161 1.91 2.97 -23.81
C GLY A 161 0.59 2.51 -24.44
N GLU A 162 -0.21 1.82 -23.66
CA GLU A 162 -1.56 1.39 -24.00
C GLU A 162 -2.57 2.15 -23.15
N ALA A 163 -3.66 2.61 -23.75
CA ALA A 163 -4.70 3.34 -23.04
C ALA A 163 -5.34 2.45 -21.94
N SER A 164 -5.43 2.98 -20.73
CA SER A 164 -6.11 2.31 -19.63
C SER A 164 -7.61 2.64 -19.63
N ASP A 165 -8.36 2.02 -18.74
CA ASP A 165 -9.76 2.37 -18.47
C ASP A 165 -9.90 3.64 -17.59
N LEU A 166 -8.79 4.21 -17.13
CA LEU A 166 -8.75 5.51 -16.45
C LEU A 166 -8.37 6.59 -17.48
N ASP A 167 -9.26 7.55 -17.66
CA ASP A 167 -9.03 8.64 -18.62
C ASP A 167 -7.77 9.43 -18.30
N GLY A 168 -6.98 9.74 -19.33
CA GLY A 168 -5.72 10.45 -19.19
C GLY A 168 -4.56 9.62 -18.63
N LEU A 169 -4.67 8.28 -18.62
CA LEU A 169 -3.60 7.36 -18.19
C LEU A 169 -3.32 6.29 -19.24
N ASN A 170 -2.10 6.29 -19.78
CA ASN A 170 -1.55 5.19 -20.54
C ASN A 170 -0.52 4.43 -19.72
N VAL A 171 -0.44 3.12 -19.92
CA VAL A 171 0.40 2.20 -19.14
C VAL A 171 1.20 1.31 -20.08
N LYS A 172 2.46 1.08 -19.72
CA LYS A 172 3.31 0.05 -20.34
C LYS A 172 4.01 -0.75 -19.24
N VAL A 173 3.92 -2.06 -19.36
CA VAL A 173 4.59 -3.00 -18.44
C VAL A 173 5.66 -3.77 -19.19
N SER A 174 6.86 -3.81 -18.63
CA SER A 174 8.00 -4.58 -19.14
C SER A 174 8.72 -5.27 -17.98
N ALA A 175 9.67 -6.15 -18.30
CA ALA A 175 10.56 -6.69 -17.29
C ALA A 175 11.44 -5.58 -16.72
N ALA A 176 11.68 -5.61 -15.41
CA ALA A 176 12.58 -4.66 -14.76
C ALA A 176 14.02 -4.88 -15.22
N ASP A 177 14.77 -3.77 -15.31
CA ASP A 177 16.18 -3.79 -15.62
C ASP A 177 16.99 -4.19 -14.36
N GLY A 178 17.96 -5.10 -14.50
CA GLY A 178 18.84 -5.50 -13.41
C GLY A 178 18.55 -6.88 -12.81
N GLU A 179 19.36 -7.26 -11.83
CA GLU A 179 19.23 -8.52 -11.12
C GLU A 179 18.33 -8.38 -9.90
N LYS A 180 17.53 -9.40 -9.68
CA LYS A 180 16.61 -9.45 -8.55
C LYS A 180 17.35 -9.47 -7.22
N CYS A 181 17.04 -8.53 -6.33
CA CYS A 181 17.61 -8.49 -4.98
C CYS A 181 17.26 -9.78 -4.21
N VAL A 182 18.28 -10.44 -3.64
CA VAL A 182 18.11 -11.69 -2.87
C VAL A 182 17.34 -11.49 -1.56
N ARG A 183 17.20 -10.24 -1.09
CA ARG A 183 16.52 -9.92 0.18
C ARG A 183 15.07 -9.42 -0.03
N CYS A 184 14.88 -8.38 -0.83
CA CYS A 184 13.55 -7.75 -1.01
C CYS A 184 12.85 -8.16 -2.30
N TRP A 185 13.55 -8.81 -3.20
CA TRP A 185 13.03 -9.33 -4.47
C TRP A 185 12.61 -8.25 -5.49
N HIS A 186 12.95 -7.00 -5.22
CA HIS A 186 12.86 -5.89 -6.16
C HIS A 186 14.06 -5.84 -7.10
#